data_6d9639d76172e71b360a84554131e3e4
#
_entry.id   6d9639d76172e71b360a84554131e3e4
#
_cell.length_a   1.000
_cell.length_b   1.000
_cell.length_c   1.000
_cell.angle_alpha   90.00
_cell.angle_beta   90.00
_cell.angle_gamma   90.00
#
_symmetry.space_group_name_H-M   'P 1'
#
loop_
_entity.id
_entity.type
_entity.pdbx_description
1 polymer ?
#
loop_
_entity_poly.entity_id
_entity_poly.type
_entity_poly.pdbx_seq_one_letter_code
_entity_poly.pdbx_strand_id
1 'polypeptide(L)'
;MTLQQLKYIVTVAECGNITEAAEKLFIAQPSLTSAIHNIEEEMGITAFIRSNKGVELTRDGETLLSYARQILEQTDVMTEHFKGERNQKPRFSVSCQHYSFAVNAFVDVIREYDADAYSFILRETQTYEIIDDVAVGRSEIGILYLSEHNEAVLSKLINKNDLNFVAKPHVFISNNHPLADKDEITIQDLMPYPYLVFEQGKHNSFYFSEEFLSSLEFPKNIMVRDRATLFNLLIGLNGFTVCSGIIDTELNGENIISKPLKSDCSMRIGILTRKNSVLSRYGVSYLNVLKNHLSID
;
A
#
# COMPACT_ATOMS: atom_id res chain seq x y z
N MET A 1 5.04 -20.71 23.57
CA MET A 1 5.24 -20.16 22.21
C MET A 1 6.69 -19.74 22.01
N THR A 2 7.30 -20.05 20.84
CA THR A 2 8.70 -19.74 20.49
C THR A 2 8.77 -19.01 19.15
N LEU A 3 9.87 -18.26 18.91
CA LEU A 3 10.08 -17.61 17.59
C LEU A 3 10.12 -18.62 16.45
N GLN A 4 10.63 -19.83 16.69
CA GLN A 4 10.65 -20.89 15.69
C GLN A 4 9.24 -21.34 15.31
N GLN A 5 8.35 -21.46 16.27
CA GLN A 5 6.96 -21.79 16.01
C GLN A 5 6.23 -20.68 15.26
N LEU A 6 6.52 -19.40 15.56
CA LEU A 6 5.98 -18.28 14.77
C LEU A 6 6.45 -18.32 13.31
N LYS A 7 7.72 -18.67 13.05
CA LYS A 7 8.23 -18.89 11.69
C LYS A 7 7.47 -20.00 10.98
N TYR A 8 7.09 -21.06 11.69
CA TYR A 8 6.29 -22.13 11.11
C TYR A 8 4.90 -21.67 10.68
N ILE A 9 4.20 -20.88 11.52
CA ILE A 9 2.90 -20.29 11.17
C ILE A 9 3.02 -19.44 9.90
N VAL A 10 4.02 -18.56 9.83
CA VAL A 10 4.24 -17.70 8.67
C VAL A 10 4.52 -18.51 7.41
N THR A 11 5.41 -19.52 7.50
CA THR A 11 5.78 -20.33 6.33
C THR A 11 4.61 -21.17 5.82
N VAL A 12 3.80 -21.75 6.71
CA VAL A 12 2.60 -22.53 6.31
C VAL A 12 1.56 -21.62 5.64
N ALA A 13 1.34 -20.41 6.17
CA ALA A 13 0.43 -19.44 5.56
C ALA A 13 0.90 -18.99 4.17
N GLU A 14 2.21 -18.83 3.97
CA GLU A 14 2.80 -18.46 2.68
C GLU A 14 2.71 -19.57 1.63
N CYS A 15 2.93 -20.82 2.04
CA CYS A 15 2.90 -21.98 1.13
C CYS A 15 1.46 -22.46 0.84
N GLY A 16 0.51 -22.24 1.75
CA GLY A 16 -0.84 -22.82 1.66
C GLY A 16 -0.88 -24.36 1.72
N ASN A 17 0.27 -24.99 2.04
CA ASN A 17 0.46 -26.43 2.06
C ASN A 17 1.49 -26.81 3.13
N ILE A 18 1.12 -27.73 4.06
CA ILE A 18 2.00 -28.13 5.17
C ILE A 18 3.22 -28.92 4.67
N THR A 19 3.07 -29.74 3.64
CA THR A 19 4.18 -30.56 3.11
C THR A 19 5.23 -29.66 2.47
N GLU A 20 4.81 -28.74 1.63
CA GLU A 20 5.70 -27.74 0.99
C GLU A 20 6.37 -26.83 2.04
N ALA A 21 5.62 -26.41 3.05
CA ALA A 21 6.18 -25.63 4.15
C ALA A 21 7.24 -26.40 4.95
N ALA A 22 7.01 -27.72 5.19
CA ALA A 22 7.97 -28.57 5.89
C ALA A 22 9.26 -28.76 5.08
N GLU A 23 9.16 -28.94 3.77
CA GLU A 23 10.31 -29.01 2.85
C GLU A 23 11.09 -27.69 2.87
N LYS A 24 10.41 -26.53 2.76
CA LYS A 24 11.03 -25.21 2.81
C LYS A 24 11.73 -24.92 4.15
N LEU A 25 11.22 -25.50 5.23
CA LEU A 25 11.78 -25.37 6.58
C LEU A 25 12.83 -26.44 6.91
N PHE A 26 13.07 -27.40 6.02
CA PHE A 26 13.98 -28.55 6.23
C PHE A 26 13.65 -29.37 7.48
N ILE A 27 12.34 -29.62 7.73
CA ILE A 27 11.87 -30.43 8.85
C ILE A 27 10.86 -31.49 8.37
N ALA A 28 10.64 -32.51 9.22
CA ALA A 28 9.63 -33.51 8.94
C ALA A 28 8.21 -32.92 9.07
N GLN A 29 7.33 -33.22 8.13
CA GLN A 29 5.95 -32.74 8.11
C GLN A 29 5.16 -33.05 9.41
N PRO A 30 5.32 -34.21 10.08
CA PRO A 30 4.69 -34.49 11.37
C PRO A 30 5.16 -33.52 12.47
N SER A 31 6.46 -33.13 12.46
CA SER A 31 7.01 -32.19 13.42
C SER A 31 6.42 -30.78 13.24
N LEU A 32 6.26 -30.34 11.98
CA LEU A 32 5.61 -29.08 11.67
C LEU A 32 4.15 -29.09 12.12
N THR A 33 3.43 -30.17 11.83
CA THR A 33 2.03 -30.35 12.24
C THR A 33 1.87 -30.27 13.76
N SER A 34 2.72 -30.98 14.52
CA SER A 34 2.69 -30.95 15.98
C SER A 34 3.02 -29.55 16.54
N ALA A 35 3.98 -28.85 15.94
CA ALA A 35 4.33 -27.50 16.37
C ALA A 35 3.19 -26.49 16.16
N ILE A 36 2.44 -26.60 15.04
CA ILE A 36 1.25 -25.78 14.78
C ILE A 36 0.16 -26.12 15.80
N HIS A 37 -0.12 -27.39 16.01
CA HIS A 37 -1.14 -27.81 16.96
C HIS A 37 -0.85 -27.34 18.39
N ASN A 38 0.41 -27.40 18.82
CA ASN A 38 0.81 -26.89 20.13
C ASN A 38 0.57 -25.37 20.28
N ILE A 39 0.78 -24.58 19.23
CA ILE A 39 0.44 -23.15 19.25
C ILE A 39 -1.07 -22.93 19.32
N GLU A 40 -1.84 -23.67 18.52
CA GLU A 40 -3.29 -23.58 18.49
C GLU A 40 -3.88 -23.92 19.86
N GLU A 41 -3.37 -24.97 20.52
CA GLU A 41 -3.76 -25.32 21.88
C GLU A 41 -3.36 -24.24 22.89
N GLU A 42 -2.11 -23.75 22.84
CA GLU A 42 -1.61 -22.72 23.77
C GLU A 42 -2.42 -21.41 23.66
N MET A 43 -2.85 -21.05 22.45
CA MET A 43 -3.63 -19.84 22.17
C MET A 43 -5.15 -20.06 22.30
N GLY A 44 -5.60 -21.32 22.38
CA GLY A 44 -7.02 -21.66 22.45
C GLY A 44 -7.79 -21.36 21.15
N ILE A 45 -7.11 -21.44 19.99
CA ILE A 45 -7.67 -21.11 18.68
C ILE A 45 -7.42 -22.24 17.69
N THR A 46 -8.15 -22.22 16.56
CA THR A 46 -7.81 -22.95 15.35
C THR A 46 -7.28 -21.95 14.33
N ALA A 47 -6.00 -22.00 14.01
CA ALA A 47 -5.39 -21.07 13.07
C ALA A 47 -5.59 -21.48 11.62
N PHE A 48 -5.61 -22.79 11.34
CA PHE A 48 -5.67 -23.34 9.99
C PHE A 48 -6.81 -24.32 9.81
N ILE A 49 -7.52 -24.20 8.69
CA ILE A 49 -8.48 -25.19 8.19
C ILE A 49 -7.81 -25.99 7.08
N ARG A 50 -7.87 -27.32 7.18
CA ARG A 50 -7.36 -28.24 6.15
C ARG A 50 -8.47 -28.59 5.18
N SER A 51 -8.18 -28.49 3.91
CA SER A 51 -9.08 -28.89 2.83
C SER A 51 -8.35 -29.73 1.78
N ASN A 52 -9.08 -30.34 0.86
CA ASN A 52 -8.49 -31.05 -0.28
C ASN A 52 -7.70 -30.15 -1.24
N LYS A 53 -7.79 -28.81 -1.05
CA LYS A 53 -7.07 -27.81 -1.84
C LYS A 53 -5.83 -27.28 -1.13
N GLY A 54 -5.57 -27.70 0.11
CA GLY A 54 -4.47 -27.23 0.92
C GLY A 54 -4.91 -26.74 2.31
N VAL A 55 -4.24 -25.72 2.80
CA VAL A 55 -4.45 -25.15 4.13
C VAL A 55 -4.84 -23.69 3.99
N GLU A 56 -5.96 -23.32 4.59
CA GLU A 56 -6.49 -21.94 4.61
C GLU A 56 -6.47 -21.41 6.04
N LEU A 57 -6.27 -20.10 6.20
CA LEU A 57 -6.33 -19.44 7.51
C LEU A 57 -7.78 -19.25 7.95
N THR A 58 -8.02 -19.43 9.25
CA THR A 58 -9.23 -18.92 9.90
C THR A 58 -9.07 -17.42 10.18
N ARG A 59 -10.12 -16.75 10.63
CA ARG A 59 -10.06 -15.36 11.11
C ARG A 59 -9.07 -15.19 12.29
N ASP A 60 -9.06 -16.14 13.22
CA ASP A 60 -8.12 -16.17 14.33
C ASP A 60 -6.70 -16.47 13.85
N GLY A 61 -6.57 -17.33 12.81
CA GLY A 61 -5.32 -17.61 12.13
C GLY A 61 -4.72 -16.40 11.44
N GLU A 62 -5.52 -15.58 10.77
CA GLU A 62 -5.09 -14.30 10.18
C GLU A 62 -4.57 -13.35 11.25
N THR A 63 -5.27 -13.28 12.38
CA THR A 63 -4.86 -12.47 13.53
C THR A 63 -3.54 -12.98 14.11
N LEU A 64 -3.41 -14.28 14.34
CA LEU A 64 -2.17 -14.91 14.82
C LEU A 64 -1.00 -14.68 13.84
N LEU A 65 -1.24 -14.84 12.54
CA LEU A 65 -0.25 -14.59 11.49
C LEU A 65 0.26 -13.14 11.53
N SER A 66 -0.65 -12.18 11.72
CA SER A 66 -0.31 -10.77 11.85
C SER A 66 0.66 -10.53 13.02
N TYR A 67 0.33 -11.06 14.21
CA TYR A 67 1.22 -10.95 15.36
C TYR A 67 2.53 -11.71 15.19
N ALA A 68 2.49 -12.90 14.57
CA ALA A 68 3.70 -13.68 14.30
C ALA A 68 4.69 -12.92 13.42
N ARG A 69 4.21 -12.32 12.33
CA ARG A 69 5.04 -11.48 11.45
C ARG A 69 5.65 -10.29 12.21
N GLN A 70 4.85 -9.63 13.05
CA GLN A 70 5.33 -8.49 13.82
C GLN A 70 6.44 -8.86 14.80
N ILE A 71 6.28 -9.95 15.55
CA ILE A 71 7.28 -10.40 16.52
C ILE A 71 8.58 -10.79 15.82
N LEU A 72 8.48 -11.49 14.69
CA LEU A 72 9.64 -11.88 13.90
C LEU A 72 10.38 -10.67 13.33
N GLU A 73 9.65 -9.69 12.80
CA GLU A 73 10.22 -8.45 12.29
C GLU A 73 10.94 -7.65 13.39
N GLN A 74 10.33 -7.50 14.57
CA GLN A 74 10.98 -6.84 15.71
C GLN A 74 12.24 -7.59 16.18
N THR A 75 12.21 -8.92 16.08
CA THR A 75 13.39 -9.75 16.39
C THR A 75 14.50 -9.52 15.40
N ASP A 76 14.18 -9.39 14.12
CA ASP A 76 15.14 -9.11 13.06
C ASP A 76 15.76 -7.72 13.23
N VAL A 77 14.93 -6.68 13.51
CA VAL A 77 15.39 -5.31 13.83
C VAL A 77 16.34 -5.30 15.02
N MET A 78 15.98 -5.99 16.11
CA MET A 78 16.83 -6.11 17.30
C MET A 78 18.15 -6.82 16.99
N THR A 79 18.09 -7.90 16.21
CA THR A 79 19.29 -8.67 15.84
C THR A 79 20.23 -7.85 14.95
N GLU A 80 19.68 -7.11 14.00
CA GLU A 80 20.46 -6.20 13.14
C GLU A 80 21.12 -5.09 13.96
N HIS A 81 20.40 -4.52 14.92
CA HIS A 81 20.94 -3.45 15.77
C HIS A 81 22.15 -3.90 16.60
N PHE A 82 22.10 -5.12 17.19
CA PHE A 82 23.12 -5.57 18.13
C PHE A 82 24.22 -6.42 17.49
N LYS A 83 23.93 -7.19 16.46
CA LYS A 83 24.90 -8.13 15.88
C LYS A 83 25.56 -7.64 14.59
N GLY A 84 24.96 -6.67 13.91
CA GLY A 84 25.45 -6.16 12.62
C GLY A 84 25.45 -7.23 11.50
N GLU A 85 24.96 -8.42 11.78
CA GLU A 85 24.94 -9.55 10.84
C GLU A 85 23.69 -9.49 9.96
N ARG A 86 23.90 -9.19 8.69
CA ARG A 86 22.88 -9.31 7.64
C ARG A 86 22.79 -10.74 7.14
N ASN A 87 22.19 -11.66 7.89
CA ASN A 87 21.96 -13.04 7.41
C ASN A 87 20.68 -13.17 6.56
N GLN A 88 19.86 -12.15 6.45
CA GLN A 88 18.65 -12.13 5.61
C GLN A 88 18.69 -10.92 4.69
N LYS A 89 18.13 -11.10 3.48
CA LYS A 89 17.90 -9.97 2.58
C LYS A 89 17.03 -8.93 3.28
N PRO A 90 17.43 -7.64 3.32
CA PRO A 90 16.58 -6.59 3.86
C PRO A 90 15.19 -6.64 3.26
N ARG A 91 14.19 -6.48 4.10
CA ARG A 91 12.78 -6.43 3.68
C ARG A 91 12.22 -5.05 3.98
N PHE A 92 11.48 -4.52 3.04
CA PHE A 92 10.76 -3.28 3.19
C PHE A 92 9.53 -3.33 2.29
N SER A 93 8.39 -2.86 2.78
CA SER A 93 7.15 -2.93 2.02
C SER A 93 6.27 -1.70 2.24
N VAL A 94 5.75 -1.19 1.15
CA VAL A 94 4.83 -0.05 1.10
C VAL A 94 3.60 -0.46 0.30
N SER A 95 2.41 -0.12 0.78
CA SER A 95 1.17 -0.16 0.00
C SER A 95 0.63 1.26 -0.17
N CYS A 96 0.31 1.66 -1.36
CA CYS A 96 -0.17 3.01 -1.65
C CYS A 96 -1.27 3.00 -2.71
N GLN A 97 -2.08 4.04 -2.71
CA GLN A 97 -2.88 4.39 -3.88
C GLN A 97 -1.95 4.82 -5.02
N HIS A 98 -2.50 5.14 -6.17
CA HIS A 98 -1.75 5.39 -7.40
C HIS A 98 -1.03 6.76 -7.42
N TYR A 99 -0.08 6.96 -6.49
CA TYR A 99 0.68 8.19 -6.32
C TYR A 99 2.10 8.10 -6.86
N SER A 100 2.45 8.93 -7.84
CA SER A 100 3.81 9.00 -8.40
C SER A 100 4.87 9.32 -7.35
N PHE A 101 4.60 10.25 -6.43
CA PHE A 101 5.54 10.61 -5.38
C PHE A 101 5.89 9.46 -4.43
N ALA A 102 4.96 8.50 -4.23
CA ALA A 102 5.22 7.31 -3.41
C ALA A 102 6.21 6.37 -4.12
N VAL A 103 6.09 6.24 -5.44
CA VAL A 103 7.03 5.46 -6.27
C VAL A 103 8.40 6.14 -6.29
N ASN A 104 8.47 7.45 -6.48
CA ASN A 104 9.71 8.21 -6.51
C ASN A 104 10.49 8.07 -5.21
N ALA A 105 9.82 8.27 -4.07
CA ALA A 105 10.44 8.08 -2.77
C ALA A 105 10.97 6.65 -2.57
N PHE A 106 10.28 5.65 -3.12
CA PHE A 106 10.73 4.26 -3.07
C PHE A 106 11.98 4.01 -3.90
N VAL A 107 12.06 4.61 -5.08
CA VAL A 107 13.26 4.57 -5.95
C VAL A 107 14.44 5.22 -5.26
N ASP A 108 14.26 6.38 -4.63
CA ASP A 108 15.31 7.10 -3.95
C ASP A 108 15.87 6.32 -2.76
N VAL A 109 15.01 5.68 -1.96
CA VAL A 109 15.45 4.80 -0.87
C VAL A 109 16.30 3.63 -1.40
N ILE A 110 15.90 3.01 -2.52
CA ILE A 110 16.69 1.92 -3.11
C ILE A 110 18.07 2.43 -3.55
N ARG A 111 18.13 3.59 -4.19
CA ARG A 111 19.38 4.21 -4.64
C ARG A 111 20.29 4.60 -3.48
N GLU A 112 19.71 5.11 -2.38
CA GLU A 112 20.46 5.51 -1.19
C GLU A 112 21.18 4.31 -0.53
N TYR A 113 20.50 3.16 -0.47
CA TYR A 113 21.04 2.00 0.25
C TYR A 113 21.94 1.09 -0.58
N ASP A 114 21.92 1.17 -1.90
CA ASP A 114 22.78 0.44 -2.87
C ASP A 114 23.25 -0.94 -2.36
N ALA A 115 22.28 -1.74 -1.88
CA ALA A 115 22.56 -3.02 -1.25
C ALA A 115 22.70 -4.13 -2.29
N ASP A 116 23.71 -5.02 -2.14
CA ASP A 116 23.94 -6.18 -3.02
C ASP A 116 22.72 -7.13 -3.12
N ALA A 117 21.88 -7.16 -2.08
CA ALA A 117 20.67 -7.98 -2.05
C ALA A 117 19.59 -7.36 -1.15
N TYR A 118 18.35 -7.30 -1.64
CA TYR A 118 17.18 -6.85 -0.90
C TYR A 118 15.91 -7.56 -1.40
N SER A 119 14.83 -7.46 -0.61
CA SER A 119 13.49 -7.93 -1.00
C SER A 119 12.48 -6.86 -0.63
N PHE A 120 12.37 -5.83 -1.47
CA PHE A 120 11.47 -4.71 -1.28
C PHE A 120 10.21 -4.88 -2.11
N ILE A 121 9.08 -4.44 -1.57
CA ILE A 121 7.77 -4.58 -2.20
C ILE A 121 7.07 -3.23 -2.17
N LEU A 122 6.69 -2.73 -3.34
CA LEU A 122 5.78 -1.62 -3.51
C LEU A 122 4.50 -2.15 -4.16
N ARG A 123 3.35 -1.90 -3.52
CA ARG A 123 2.02 -2.25 -4.03
C ARG A 123 1.24 -0.98 -4.30
N GLU A 124 0.88 -0.76 -5.55
CA GLU A 124 -0.19 0.16 -5.88
C GLU A 124 -1.50 -0.63 -5.88
N THR A 125 -2.42 -0.28 -4.96
CA THR A 125 -3.61 -1.09 -4.74
C THR A 125 -4.76 -0.27 -4.14
N GLN A 126 -5.91 -0.92 -3.96
CA GLN A 126 -7.14 -0.32 -3.48
C GLN A 126 -7.04 0.12 -2.03
N THR A 127 -7.80 1.15 -1.67
CA THR A 127 -7.80 1.75 -0.33
C THR A 127 -7.98 0.73 0.80
N TYR A 128 -8.94 -0.20 0.64
CA TYR A 128 -9.19 -1.23 1.65
C TYR A 128 -8.01 -2.20 1.79
N GLU A 129 -7.38 -2.58 0.68
CA GLU A 129 -6.21 -3.47 0.70
C GLU A 129 -5.01 -2.81 1.37
N ILE A 130 -4.80 -1.49 1.17
CA ILE A 130 -3.76 -0.73 1.87
C ILE A 130 -3.98 -0.78 3.38
N ILE A 131 -5.21 -0.56 3.83
CA ILE A 131 -5.58 -0.61 5.25
C ILE A 131 -5.30 -2.00 5.82
N ASP A 132 -5.71 -3.05 5.11
CA ASP A 132 -5.51 -4.43 5.52
C ASP A 132 -4.02 -4.80 5.51
N ASP A 133 -3.28 -4.45 4.48
CA ASP A 133 -1.83 -4.69 4.37
C ASP A 133 -1.06 -4.12 5.56
N VAL A 134 -1.39 -2.90 5.99
CA VAL A 134 -0.76 -2.28 7.17
C VAL A 134 -1.25 -2.95 8.45
N ALA A 135 -2.54 -3.22 8.59
CA ALA A 135 -3.11 -3.83 9.78
C ALA A 135 -2.53 -5.22 10.07
N VAL A 136 -2.37 -6.05 9.02
CA VAL A 136 -1.80 -7.41 9.14
C VAL A 136 -0.27 -7.45 8.98
N GLY A 137 0.41 -6.32 8.79
CA GLY A 137 1.86 -6.23 8.66
C GLY A 137 2.41 -6.81 7.35
N ARG A 138 1.63 -6.84 6.28
CA ARG A 138 2.11 -7.12 4.92
C ARG A 138 2.85 -5.93 4.33
N SER A 139 2.50 -4.72 4.76
CA SER A 139 3.21 -3.49 4.46
C SER A 139 3.51 -2.71 5.72
N GLU A 140 4.70 -2.15 5.78
CA GLU A 140 5.19 -1.36 6.91
C GLU A 140 4.55 0.02 6.90
N ILE A 141 4.35 0.57 5.69
CA ILE A 141 3.78 1.89 5.46
C ILE A 141 2.62 1.77 4.47
N GLY A 142 1.53 2.49 4.76
CA GLY A 142 0.41 2.71 3.87
C GLY A 142 0.27 4.17 3.50
N ILE A 143 -0.10 4.48 2.24
CA ILE A 143 -0.32 5.85 1.77
C ILE A 143 -1.65 5.90 1.05
N LEU A 144 -2.58 6.73 1.53
CA LEU A 144 -3.90 6.84 0.93
C LEU A 144 -4.55 8.23 1.13
N TYR A 145 -5.55 8.54 0.31
CA TYR A 145 -6.41 9.68 0.48
C TYR A 145 -7.27 9.52 1.75
N LEU A 146 -7.23 10.54 2.62
CA LEU A 146 -8.03 10.61 3.82
C LEU A 146 -9.33 11.37 3.55
N SER A 147 -10.43 10.65 3.50
CA SER A 147 -11.77 11.20 3.56
C SER A 147 -12.30 11.18 5.01
N GLU A 148 -13.30 12.00 5.33
CA GLU A 148 -13.93 11.98 6.66
C GLU A 148 -14.45 10.61 7.05
N HIS A 149 -14.83 9.80 6.08
CA HIS A 149 -15.43 8.48 6.28
C HIS A 149 -14.39 7.40 6.55
N ASN A 150 -13.29 7.36 5.80
CA ASN A 150 -12.25 6.35 6.02
C ASN A 150 -11.43 6.65 7.28
N GLU A 151 -11.32 7.92 7.70
CA GLU A 151 -10.68 8.29 8.97
C GLU A 151 -11.32 7.63 10.19
N ALA A 152 -12.63 7.51 10.22
CA ALA A 152 -13.35 6.87 11.31
C ALA A 152 -13.01 5.36 11.45
N VAL A 153 -12.79 4.69 10.31
CA VAL A 153 -12.35 3.28 10.27
C VAL A 153 -10.89 3.16 10.67
N LEU A 154 -10.04 4.04 10.15
CA LEU A 154 -8.59 4.03 10.37
C LEU A 154 -8.19 4.27 11.83
N SER A 155 -8.89 5.15 12.54
CA SER A 155 -8.56 5.53 13.94
C SER A 155 -8.54 4.35 14.91
N LYS A 156 -9.26 3.27 14.60
CA LYS A 156 -9.33 2.06 15.43
C LYS A 156 -8.18 1.09 15.21
N LEU A 157 -7.61 1.06 14.01
CA LEU A 157 -6.69 0.02 13.57
C LEU A 157 -5.23 0.49 13.43
N ILE A 158 -5.01 1.76 13.21
CA ILE A 158 -3.73 2.27 12.71
C ILE A 158 -3.35 3.55 13.46
N ASN A 159 -2.05 3.77 13.69
CA ASN A 159 -1.54 5.09 14.07
C ASN A 159 -1.56 5.98 12.83
N LYS A 160 -2.23 7.11 12.93
CA LYS A 160 -1.96 8.21 12.02
C LYS A 160 -0.60 8.76 12.41
N ASN A 161 0.36 8.69 11.53
CA ASN A 161 1.50 9.57 11.63
C ASN A 161 1.03 11.00 11.36
N ASP A 162 1.58 11.97 12.10
CA ASP A 162 1.30 13.40 11.92
C ASP A 162 1.72 13.96 10.55
N LEU A 163 2.24 13.09 9.67
CA LEU A 163 2.58 13.37 8.29
C LEU A 163 1.32 13.35 7.41
N ASN A 164 0.40 14.26 7.71
CA ASN A 164 -0.70 14.53 6.80
C ASN A 164 -0.22 15.56 5.77
N PHE A 165 -0.16 15.13 4.52
CA PHE A 165 0.08 16.03 3.41
C PHE A 165 -1.26 16.59 2.92
N VAL A 166 -1.31 17.92 2.76
CA VAL A 166 -2.48 18.63 2.22
C VAL A 166 -2.10 19.14 0.84
N ALA A 167 -2.68 18.52 -0.20
CA ALA A 167 -2.50 18.96 -1.57
C ALA A 167 -3.70 19.77 -2.06
N LYS A 168 -3.45 20.73 -2.93
CA LYS A 168 -4.51 21.30 -3.76
C LYS A 168 -4.86 20.28 -4.85
N PRO A 169 -6.15 20.05 -5.14
CA PRO A 169 -6.52 19.12 -6.20
C PRO A 169 -6.04 19.64 -7.56
N HIS A 170 -5.52 18.75 -8.36
CA HIS A 170 -5.10 18.98 -9.73
C HIS A 170 -5.76 18.00 -10.68
N VAL A 171 -5.82 18.37 -11.93
CA VAL A 171 -6.32 17.53 -13.03
C VAL A 171 -5.14 17.02 -13.83
N PHE A 172 -5.02 15.71 -14.00
CA PHE A 172 -4.11 15.11 -14.96
C PHE A 172 -4.82 14.95 -16.29
N ILE A 173 -4.23 15.49 -17.34
CA ILE A 173 -4.66 15.43 -18.71
C ILE A 173 -3.47 15.21 -19.64
N SER A 174 -3.74 14.80 -20.88
CA SER A 174 -2.71 14.76 -21.92
C SER A 174 -2.19 16.18 -22.21
N ASN A 175 -0.92 16.31 -22.55
CA ASN A 175 -0.33 17.57 -23.03
C ASN A 175 -0.99 18.11 -24.31
N ASN A 176 -1.68 17.24 -25.09
CA ASN A 176 -2.45 17.60 -26.27
C ASN A 176 -3.95 17.78 -25.99
N HIS A 177 -4.37 17.77 -24.72
CA HIS A 177 -5.76 17.92 -24.34
C HIS A 177 -6.28 19.34 -24.69
N PRO A 178 -7.54 19.53 -25.12
CA PRO A 178 -8.10 20.85 -25.42
C PRO A 178 -8.04 21.86 -24.27
N LEU A 179 -7.86 21.40 -23.01
CA LEU A 179 -7.70 22.25 -21.83
C LEU A 179 -6.23 22.47 -21.44
N ALA A 180 -5.26 21.95 -22.20
CA ALA A 180 -3.84 21.99 -21.83
C ALA A 180 -3.29 23.43 -21.68
N ASP A 181 -3.80 24.38 -22.45
CA ASP A 181 -3.37 25.79 -22.43
C ASP A 181 -4.02 26.62 -21.29
N LYS A 182 -4.96 26.06 -20.55
CA LYS A 182 -5.56 26.76 -19.39
C LYS A 182 -4.61 26.78 -18.20
N ASP A 183 -4.54 27.89 -17.50
CA ASP A 183 -3.79 28.01 -16.26
C ASP A 183 -4.48 27.29 -15.09
N GLU A 184 -5.82 27.31 -15.07
CA GLU A 184 -6.67 26.68 -14.07
C GLU A 184 -7.91 26.07 -14.75
N ILE A 185 -8.31 24.89 -14.30
CA ILE A 185 -9.44 24.13 -14.84
C ILE A 185 -10.61 24.16 -13.86
N THR A 186 -11.83 24.36 -14.35
CA THR A 186 -13.05 24.29 -13.55
C THR A 186 -13.76 22.93 -13.76
N ILE A 187 -14.64 22.56 -12.82
CA ILE A 187 -15.48 21.34 -12.97
C ILE A 187 -16.34 21.40 -14.22
N GLN A 188 -16.85 22.59 -14.58
CA GLN A 188 -17.63 22.80 -15.82
C GLN A 188 -16.81 22.49 -17.09
N ASP A 189 -15.55 22.86 -17.09
CA ASP A 189 -14.67 22.55 -18.24
C ASP A 189 -14.49 21.06 -18.46
N LEU A 190 -14.56 20.26 -17.40
CA LEU A 190 -14.35 18.82 -17.41
C LEU A 190 -15.57 18.01 -17.87
N MET A 191 -16.77 18.55 -17.76
CA MET A 191 -18.02 17.84 -18.06
C MET A 191 -18.09 17.19 -19.46
N PRO A 192 -17.50 17.75 -20.55
CA PRO A 192 -17.52 17.13 -21.86
C PRO A 192 -16.61 15.89 -22.00
N TYR A 193 -15.64 15.72 -21.10
CA TYR A 193 -14.56 14.74 -21.20
C TYR A 193 -14.78 13.51 -20.32
N PRO A 194 -14.20 12.34 -20.67
CA PRO A 194 -14.28 11.15 -19.83
C PRO A 194 -13.52 11.32 -18.50
N TYR A 195 -14.20 11.09 -17.39
CA TYR A 195 -13.60 11.00 -16.07
C TYR A 195 -13.07 9.58 -15.83
N LEU A 196 -11.79 9.45 -15.54
CA LEU A 196 -11.11 8.19 -15.30
C LEU A 196 -10.83 8.05 -13.81
N VAL A 197 -11.29 6.94 -13.22
CA VAL A 197 -11.19 6.66 -11.78
C VAL A 197 -10.70 5.24 -11.55
N PHE A 198 -10.08 5.01 -10.40
CA PHE A 198 -9.65 3.68 -10.01
C PHE A 198 -10.80 2.90 -9.35
N GLU A 199 -11.04 1.66 -9.78
CA GLU A 199 -12.04 0.80 -9.15
C GLU A 199 -11.58 0.34 -7.77
N GLN A 200 -12.52 0.27 -6.82
CA GLN A 200 -12.26 -0.16 -5.44
C GLN A 200 -12.74 -1.61 -5.18
N GLY A 201 -12.84 -2.42 -6.21
CA GLY A 201 -13.18 -3.84 -6.15
C GLY A 201 -14.49 -4.12 -5.40
N LYS A 202 -14.45 -5.05 -4.43
CA LYS A 202 -15.62 -5.42 -3.62
C LYS A 202 -16.12 -4.29 -2.70
N HIS A 203 -15.27 -3.31 -2.42
CA HIS A 203 -15.54 -2.14 -1.60
C HIS A 203 -15.74 -0.89 -2.44
N ASN A 204 -16.24 -1.06 -3.67
CA ASN A 204 -16.45 0.03 -4.62
C ASN A 204 -17.56 0.97 -4.14
N SER A 205 -17.21 1.84 -3.21
CA SER A 205 -18.04 2.91 -2.69
C SER A 205 -17.23 4.20 -2.64
N PHE A 206 -17.91 5.34 -2.69
CA PHE A 206 -17.27 6.65 -2.59
C PHE A 206 -16.45 6.83 -1.28
N TYR A 207 -16.71 6.03 -0.25
CA TYR A 207 -15.94 6.04 1.01
C TYR A 207 -14.50 5.59 0.86
N PHE A 208 -14.21 4.75 -0.12
CA PHE A 208 -12.88 4.20 -0.38
C PHE A 208 -12.27 4.71 -1.67
N SER A 209 -12.91 5.65 -2.35
CA SER A 209 -12.38 6.25 -3.58
C SER A 209 -11.04 6.95 -3.33
N GLU A 210 -10.19 6.93 -4.35
CA GLU A 210 -8.91 7.63 -4.35
C GLU A 210 -9.04 9.07 -4.82
N GLU A 211 -10.11 9.33 -5.57
CA GLU A 211 -10.30 10.58 -6.26
C GLU A 211 -11.14 11.55 -5.44
N PHE A 212 -10.70 12.80 -5.46
CA PHE A 212 -11.34 13.89 -4.76
C PHE A 212 -12.79 14.17 -5.21
N LEU A 213 -13.09 13.98 -6.49
CA LEU A 213 -14.41 14.23 -7.08
C LEU A 213 -15.32 12.99 -7.12
N SER A 214 -15.02 11.95 -6.35
CA SER A 214 -15.78 10.69 -6.38
C SER A 214 -17.26 10.83 -6.01
N SER A 215 -17.65 11.90 -5.33
CA SER A 215 -19.05 12.19 -5.01
C SER A 215 -19.82 12.91 -6.14
N LEU A 216 -19.14 13.34 -7.19
CA LEU A 216 -19.75 14.00 -8.33
C LEU A 216 -20.02 13.00 -9.46
N GLU A 217 -21.20 13.11 -10.07
CA GLU A 217 -21.56 12.32 -11.23
C GLU A 217 -21.10 13.03 -12.52
N PHE A 218 -20.24 12.37 -13.28
CA PHE A 218 -19.84 12.81 -14.61
C PHE A 218 -20.59 12.01 -15.68
N PRO A 219 -21.02 12.65 -16.80
CA PRO A 219 -21.75 11.95 -17.86
C PRO A 219 -20.97 10.80 -18.52
N LYS A 220 -19.64 10.89 -18.49
CA LYS A 220 -18.72 9.88 -19.04
C LYS A 220 -17.77 9.46 -17.94
N ASN A 221 -17.92 8.24 -17.43
CA ASN A 221 -17.09 7.69 -16.37
C ASN A 221 -16.50 6.34 -16.81
N ILE A 222 -15.19 6.16 -16.62
CA ILE A 222 -14.47 4.93 -16.95
C ILE A 222 -13.68 4.50 -15.71
N MET A 223 -13.92 3.28 -15.25
CA MET A 223 -13.17 2.68 -14.15
C MET A 223 -12.01 1.85 -14.68
N VAL A 224 -10.84 1.99 -14.06
CA VAL A 224 -9.61 1.27 -14.39
C VAL A 224 -8.98 0.65 -13.15
N ARG A 225 -8.03 -0.26 -13.36
CA ARG A 225 -7.33 -0.96 -12.25
C ARG A 225 -5.89 -0.53 -12.05
N ASP A 226 -5.29 0.03 -13.08
CA ASP A 226 -3.86 0.33 -13.07
C ASP A 226 -3.57 1.66 -13.75
N ARG A 227 -2.44 2.24 -13.36
CA ARG A 227 -1.99 3.55 -13.83
C ARG A 227 -1.66 3.57 -15.32
N ALA A 228 -1.09 2.50 -15.87
CA ALA A 228 -0.70 2.46 -17.28
C ALA A 228 -1.95 2.52 -18.19
N THR A 229 -2.99 1.75 -17.83
CA THR A 229 -4.28 1.81 -18.51
C THR A 229 -4.90 3.20 -18.39
N LEU A 230 -4.88 3.81 -17.19
CA LEU A 230 -5.39 5.16 -16.96
C LEU A 230 -4.70 6.16 -17.88
N PHE A 231 -3.38 6.19 -17.91
CA PHE A 231 -2.61 7.13 -18.73
C PHE A 231 -2.85 6.95 -20.23
N ASN A 232 -2.94 5.70 -20.71
CA ASN A 232 -3.29 5.43 -22.11
C ASN A 232 -4.68 5.98 -22.48
N LEU A 233 -5.66 5.87 -21.58
CA LEU A 233 -6.99 6.39 -21.80
C LEU A 233 -7.05 7.93 -21.68
N LEU A 234 -6.26 8.54 -20.79
CA LEU A 234 -6.09 10.01 -20.74
C LEU A 234 -5.64 10.54 -22.09
N ILE A 235 -4.64 9.90 -22.70
CA ILE A 235 -4.11 10.30 -24.00
C ILE A 235 -5.11 9.96 -25.13
N GLY A 236 -5.60 8.72 -25.16
CA GLY A 236 -6.39 8.20 -26.30
C GLY A 236 -7.81 8.77 -26.41
N LEU A 237 -8.40 9.20 -25.29
CA LEU A 237 -9.78 9.68 -25.23
C LEU A 237 -9.93 11.16 -24.83
N ASN A 238 -8.83 11.89 -24.66
CA ASN A 238 -8.83 13.20 -24.00
C ASN A 238 -9.60 13.14 -22.67
N GLY A 239 -9.30 12.10 -21.89
CA GLY A 239 -9.89 11.92 -20.56
C GLY A 239 -9.15 12.74 -19.51
N PHE A 240 -9.67 12.72 -18.28
CA PHE A 240 -9.01 13.34 -17.13
C PHE A 240 -9.17 12.49 -15.86
N THR A 241 -8.26 12.70 -14.91
CA THR A 241 -8.42 12.24 -13.53
C THR A 241 -8.03 13.37 -12.57
N VAL A 242 -8.46 13.27 -11.30
CA VAL A 242 -8.13 14.27 -10.27
C VAL A 242 -7.23 13.65 -9.22
N CYS A 243 -6.15 14.37 -8.89
CA CYS A 243 -5.06 13.87 -8.06
C CYS A 243 -4.38 14.98 -7.26
N SER A 244 -3.30 14.64 -6.55
CA SER A 244 -2.49 15.55 -5.73
C SER A 244 -1.67 16.58 -6.51
N GLY A 245 -1.58 16.44 -7.83
CA GLY A 245 -0.81 17.33 -8.69
C GLY A 245 0.67 16.97 -8.86
N ILE A 246 1.19 16.02 -8.09
CA ILE A 246 2.59 15.60 -8.16
C ILE A 246 2.72 14.51 -9.21
N ILE A 247 3.42 14.84 -10.29
CA ILE A 247 3.81 13.89 -11.34
C ILE A 247 5.29 14.10 -11.65
N ASP A 248 6.01 13.00 -11.74
CA ASP A 248 7.42 13.01 -12.12
C ASP A 248 7.54 12.75 -13.62
N THR A 249 8.11 13.72 -14.33
CA THR A 249 8.28 13.64 -15.79
C THR A 249 9.41 12.70 -16.20
N GLU A 250 10.41 12.47 -15.34
CA GLU A 250 11.48 11.51 -15.63
C GLU A 250 10.95 10.07 -15.64
N LEU A 251 10.03 9.75 -14.71
CA LEU A 251 9.45 8.40 -14.61
C LEU A 251 8.18 8.21 -15.47
N ASN A 252 7.40 9.26 -15.70
CA ASN A 252 6.10 9.16 -16.37
C ASN A 252 6.07 9.78 -17.79
N GLY A 253 7.18 10.43 -18.19
CA GLY A 253 7.27 11.14 -19.48
C GLY A 253 6.48 12.47 -19.50
N GLU A 254 6.56 13.18 -20.60
CA GLU A 254 5.98 14.52 -20.76
C GLU A 254 4.55 14.52 -21.35
N ASN A 255 4.00 13.33 -21.63
CA ASN A 255 2.70 13.22 -22.28
C ASN A 255 1.51 13.54 -21.36
N ILE A 256 1.70 13.48 -20.06
CA ILE A 256 0.69 13.83 -19.04
C ILE A 256 1.15 15.06 -18.30
N ILE A 257 0.25 16.04 -18.21
CA ILE A 257 0.48 17.29 -17.50
C ILE A 257 -0.51 17.45 -16.34
N SER A 258 -0.07 18.19 -15.32
CA SER A 258 -0.86 18.55 -14.15
C SER A 258 -1.34 19.98 -14.26
N LYS A 259 -2.64 20.22 -14.08
CA LYS A 259 -3.25 21.55 -14.08
C LYS A 259 -4.02 21.77 -12.78
N PRO A 260 -3.92 22.92 -12.12
CA PRO A 260 -4.71 23.23 -10.95
C PRO A 260 -6.21 23.10 -11.22
N LEU A 261 -6.92 22.43 -10.30
CA LEU A 261 -8.39 22.39 -10.30
C LEU A 261 -8.89 23.54 -9.43
N LYS A 262 -9.76 24.40 -9.96
CA LYS A 262 -10.42 25.44 -9.19
C LYS A 262 -11.36 24.83 -8.16
N SER A 263 -10.92 24.82 -6.91
CA SER A 263 -11.66 24.24 -5.79
C SER A 263 -11.25 24.90 -4.48
N ASP A 264 -12.22 25.14 -3.60
CA ASP A 264 -11.99 25.61 -2.23
C ASP A 264 -11.59 24.47 -1.28
N CYS A 265 -11.64 23.23 -1.75
CA CYS A 265 -11.32 22.04 -0.96
C CYS A 265 -9.88 21.60 -1.19
N SER A 266 -9.36 20.83 -0.24
CA SER A 266 -8.02 20.25 -0.30
C SER A 266 -8.06 18.72 -0.20
N MET A 267 -7.10 18.05 -0.81
CA MET A 267 -6.88 16.63 -0.66
C MET A 267 -5.95 16.36 0.52
N ARG A 268 -6.39 15.52 1.46
CA ARG A 268 -5.53 15.08 2.56
C ARG A 268 -5.01 13.68 2.26
N ILE A 269 -3.71 13.54 2.19
CA ILE A 269 -3.05 12.24 2.01
C ILE A 269 -2.47 11.83 3.34
N GLY A 270 -2.89 10.67 3.83
CA GLY A 270 -2.46 10.11 5.09
C GLY A 270 -1.40 9.05 4.91
N ILE A 271 -0.46 9.05 5.85
CA ILE A 271 0.55 8.01 5.98
C ILE A 271 0.17 7.14 7.16
N LEU A 272 0.01 5.86 6.90
CA LEU A 272 -0.44 4.87 7.85
C LEU A 272 0.73 4.00 8.29
N THR A 273 0.80 3.73 9.59
CA THR A 273 1.66 2.71 10.17
C THR A 273 0.87 1.92 11.20
N ARG A 274 1.25 0.67 11.46
CA ARG A 274 0.56 -0.11 12.47
C ARG A 274 0.80 0.44 13.86
N LYS A 275 -0.23 0.37 14.74
CA LYS A 275 -0.10 0.76 16.16
C LYS A 275 1.02 -0.03 16.83
N ASN A 276 1.84 0.67 17.60
CA ASN A 276 2.92 0.10 18.42
C ASN A 276 4.01 -0.64 17.61
N SER A 277 4.08 -0.48 16.28
CA SER A 277 5.21 -0.98 15.50
C SER A 277 6.35 0.04 15.48
N VAL A 278 7.58 -0.48 15.47
CA VAL A 278 8.79 0.30 15.21
C VAL A 278 9.11 0.16 13.74
N LEU A 279 9.33 1.28 13.08
CA LEU A 279 9.71 1.28 11.65
C LEU A 279 11.13 0.74 11.48
N SER A 280 11.35 0.01 10.41
CA SER A 280 12.68 -0.35 9.95
C SER A 280 13.47 0.90 9.56
N ARG A 281 14.80 0.78 9.44
CA ARG A 281 15.62 1.88 8.94
C ARG A 281 15.18 2.35 7.53
N TYR A 282 14.69 1.42 6.70
CA TYR A 282 14.16 1.73 5.37
C TYR A 282 12.84 2.48 5.45
N GLY A 283 11.96 2.09 6.38
CA GLY A 283 10.72 2.82 6.64
C GLY A 283 10.97 4.24 7.14
N VAL A 284 11.94 4.43 8.03
CA VAL A 284 12.33 5.77 8.51
C VAL A 284 12.90 6.61 7.36
N SER A 285 13.83 6.04 6.55
CA SER A 285 14.40 6.75 5.39
C SER A 285 13.30 7.08 4.37
N TYR A 286 12.41 6.13 4.08
CA TYR A 286 11.31 6.34 3.15
C TYR A 286 10.41 7.50 3.59
N LEU A 287 10.05 7.61 4.87
CA LEU A 287 9.28 8.73 5.38
C LEU A 287 10.00 10.07 5.27
N ASN A 288 11.33 10.08 5.46
CA ASN A 288 12.12 11.29 5.31
C ASN A 288 12.21 11.74 3.84
N VAL A 289 12.46 10.80 2.93
CA VAL A 289 12.47 11.08 1.48
C VAL A 289 11.09 11.52 1.00
N LEU A 290 10.04 10.84 1.46
CA LEU A 290 8.66 11.17 1.12
C LEU A 290 8.30 12.61 1.52
N LYS A 291 8.75 13.08 2.69
CA LYS A 291 8.57 14.49 3.11
C LYS A 291 9.17 15.46 2.10
N ASN A 292 10.35 15.15 1.57
CA ASN A 292 11.00 16.02 0.61
C ASN A 292 10.21 16.12 -0.70
N HIS A 293 9.64 15.00 -1.17
CA HIS A 293 8.77 14.98 -2.36
C HIS A 293 7.42 15.68 -2.13
N LEU A 294 6.97 15.75 -0.88
CA LEU A 294 5.70 16.39 -0.51
C LEU A 294 5.84 17.86 -0.10
N SER A 295 7.08 18.35 0.14
CA SER A 295 7.38 19.73 0.57
C SER A 295 7.50 20.69 -0.61
N ILE A 296 6.77 20.49 -1.68
CA ILE A 296 6.72 21.42 -2.79
C ILE A 296 5.75 22.54 -2.40
N ASP A 297 6.32 23.77 -2.32
CA ASP A 297 5.68 25.06 -2.02
C ASP A 297 4.32 25.29 -2.69
#